data_8bae22b043f9835f0dbb2d409b719880
#
_entry.id   8bae22b043f9835f0dbb2d409b719880
#
_cell.length_a   1.000
_cell.length_b   1.000
_cell.length_c   1.000
_cell.angle_alpha   90.00
_cell.angle_beta   90.00
_cell.angle_gamma   90.00
#
_symmetry.space_group_name_H-M   'P 1'
#
loop_
_entity.id
_entity.type
_entity.pdbx_description
1 polymer ?
#
loop_
_entity_poly.entity_id
_entity_poly.type
_entity_poly.pdbx_seq_one_letter_code
_entity_poly.pdbx_strand_id
1 'polypeptide(L)'
;MKELYLLITSNSKDIVTFLAIISIFFEIVPIKFSPISSFLKWLGKKINADINARVVKLEDTVAKNHKQELKIQISNFASDLRHNVPKSESQFVAIIQLCDEYLGHEWNSKVKLDAQFIKDEYLKIGNKIKIEKIKI
;
A
#
# COMPACT_ATOMS: atom_id res chain seq x y z
N MET A 1 1.21 -20.00 25.17
CA MET A 1 1.66 -18.65 25.56
C MET A 1 2.36 -18.61 26.93
N LYS A 2 1.89 -19.31 27.94
CA LYS A 2 2.57 -19.37 29.27
C LYS A 2 3.98 -20.01 29.21
N GLU A 3 4.18 -21.02 28.41
CA GLU A 3 5.48 -21.70 28.26
C GLU A 3 6.54 -20.82 27.59
N LEU A 4 6.14 -20.03 26.59
CA LEU A 4 7.05 -19.08 25.93
C LEU A 4 7.51 -17.96 26.89
N TYR A 5 6.61 -17.48 27.73
CA TYR A 5 6.90 -16.47 28.73
C TYR A 5 7.86 -17.01 29.82
N LEU A 6 7.67 -18.26 30.25
CA LEU A 6 8.57 -18.94 31.18
C LEU A 6 9.96 -19.21 30.60
N LEU A 7 10.04 -19.55 29.29
CA LEU A 7 11.30 -19.76 28.61
C LEU A 7 12.09 -18.44 28.47
N ILE A 8 11.41 -17.33 28.19
CA ILE A 8 12.01 -16.00 28.09
C ILE A 8 12.47 -15.50 29.47
N THR A 9 11.68 -15.71 30.51
CA THR A 9 12.03 -15.26 31.87
C THR A 9 13.09 -16.13 32.53
N SER A 10 13.16 -17.44 32.26
CA SER A 10 14.23 -18.29 32.77
C SER A 10 15.58 -18.01 32.15
N ASN A 11 15.61 -17.67 30.85
CA ASN A 11 16.85 -17.35 30.15
C ASN A 11 17.25 -15.86 30.25
N SER A 12 16.37 -14.99 30.75
CA SER A 12 16.67 -13.56 30.84
C SER A 12 17.81 -13.25 31.80
N LYS A 13 17.92 -13.96 32.92
CA LYS A 13 19.02 -13.81 33.87
C LYS A 13 20.36 -14.20 33.24
N ASP A 14 20.39 -15.30 32.50
CA ASP A 14 21.59 -15.76 31.83
C ASP A 14 22.03 -14.82 30.71
N ILE A 15 21.09 -14.28 29.96
CA ILE A 15 21.36 -13.26 28.91
C ILE A 15 21.89 -11.96 29.53
N VAL A 16 21.29 -11.48 30.61
CA VAL A 16 21.74 -10.26 31.31
C VAL A 16 23.12 -10.48 31.92
N THR A 17 23.37 -11.63 32.53
CA THR A 17 24.68 -11.99 33.08
C THR A 17 25.73 -12.10 31.98
N PHE A 18 25.40 -12.70 30.85
CA PHE A 18 26.29 -12.81 29.70
C PHE A 18 26.62 -11.43 29.10
N LEU A 19 25.62 -10.54 28.96
CA LEU A 19 25.82 -9.16 28.47
C LEU A 19 26.66 -8.34 29.46
N ALA A 20 26.47 -8.52 30.77
CA ALA A 20 27.29 -7.86 31.81
C ALA A 20 28.74 -8.30 31.74
N ILE A 21 29.01 -9.61 31.60
CA ILE A 21 30.37 -10.16 31.43
C ILE A 21 31.02 -9.60 30.17
N ILE A 22 30.30 -9.56 29.05
CA ILE A 22 30.79 -8.97 27.80
C ILE A 22 31.12 -7.49 28.00
N SER A 23 30.27 -6.71 28.68
CA SER A 23 30.49 -5.29 28.94
C SER A 23 31.77 -5.07 29.77
N ILE A 24 31.94 -5.85 30.84
CA ILE A 24 33.15 -5.80 31.65
C ILE A 24 34.41 -6.17 30.84
N PHE A 25 34.31 -7.16 29.96
CA PHE A 25 35.38 -7.57 29.09
C PHE A 25 35.81 -6.46 28.12
N PHE A 26 34.84 -5.68 27.60
CA PHE A 26 35.10 -4.53 26.73
C PHE A 26 35.69 -3.32 27.45
N GLU A 27 35.44 -3.14 28.76
CA GLU A 27 36.05 -2.08 29.56
C GLU A 27 37.54 -2.40 29.95
N ILE A 28 37.83 -3.68 30.20
CA ILE A 28 39.17 -4.10 30.67
C ILE A 28 40.16 -4.28 29.51
N VAL A 29 39.67 -4.60 28.32
CA VAL A 29 40.53 -4.86 27.17
C VAL A 29 40.33 -3.77 26.12
N PRO A 30 41.22 -2.79 25.98
CA PRO A 30 41.15 -1.79 24.90
C PRO A 30 41.54 -2.44 23.56
N ILE A 31 40.78 -3.44 23.15
CA ILE A 31 41.00 -4.10 21.87
C ILE A 31 40.32 -3.26 20.80
N LYS A 32 41.08 -2.73 19.88
CA LYS A 32 40.56 -2.23 18.58
C LYS A 32 39.95 -3.42 17.81
N PHE A 33 38.73 -3.83 18.18
CA PHE A 33 38.05 -4.96 17.56
C PHE A 33 37.52 -4.54 16.17
N SER A 34 38.36 -4.48 15.19
CA SER A 34 38.06 -4.40 13.77
C SER A 34 37.06 -5.51 13.28
N PRO A 35 37.14 -6.77 13.76
CA PRO A 35 36.23 -7.81 13.32
C PRO A 35 34.77 -7.63 13.76
N ILE A 36 34.51 -7.09 14.97
CA ILE A 36 33.11 -6.87 15.43
C ILE A 36 32.46 -5.74 14.64
N SER A 37 33.16 -4.66 14.35
CA SER A 37 32.61 -3.57 13.54
C SER A 37 32.32 -4.04 12.11
N SER A 38 33.13 -4.92 11.55
CA SER A 38 32.93 -5.53 10.24
C SER A 38 31.76 -6.48 10.24
N PHE A 39 31.57 -7.28 11.28
CA PHE A 39 30.42 -8.17 11.45
C PHE A 39 29.12 -7.38 11.61
N LEU A 40 29.09 -6.34 12.43
CA LEU A 40 27.90 -5.48 12.59
C LEU A 40 27.55 -4.74 11.31
N LYS A 41 28.53 -4.26 10.54
CA LYS A 41 28.30 -3.68 9.21
C LYS A 41 27.75 -4.69 8.22
N TRP A 42 28.27 -5.91 8.22
CA TRP A 42 27.77 -7.00 7.36
C TRP A 42 26.33 -7.38 7.74
N LEU A 43 26.05 -7.53 9.04
CA LEU A 43 24.71 -7.84 9.54
C LEU A 43 23.71 -6.73 9.19
N GLY A 44 24.10 -5.47 9.40
CA GLY A 44 23.30 -4.31 9.02
C GLY A 44 22.98 -4.26 7.52
N LYS A 45 23.98 -4.54 6.66
CA LYS A 45 23.76 -4.64 5.21
C LYS A 45 22.78 -5.75 4.83
N LYS A 46 22.91 -6.93 5.46
CA LYS A 46 22.05 -8.08 5.17
C LYS A 46 20.59 -7.83 5.62
N ILE A 47 20.40 -7.26 6.81
CA ILE A 47 19.07 -6.90 7.32
C ILE A 47 18.44 -5.83 6.44
N ASN A 48 19.16 -4.77 6.09
CA ASN A 48 18.66 -3.70 5.24
C ASN A 48 18.30 -4.19 3.83
N ALA A 49 19.09 -5.10 3.27
CA ALA A 49 18.78 -5.70 1.96
C ALA A 49 17.49 -6.53 2.01
N ASP A 50 17.27 -7.33 3.05
CA ASP A 50 16.03 -8.10 3.23
C ASP A 50 14.81 -7.19 3.43
N ILE A 51 14.94 -6.17 4.29
CA ILE A 51 13.88 -5.18 4.52
C ILE A 51 13.53 -4.47 3.21
N ASN A 52 14.52 -3.98 2.46
CA ASN A 52 14.28 -3.29 1.20
C ASN A 52 13.59 -4.20 0.17
N ALA A 53 14.00 -5.46 0.06
CA ALA A 53 13.34 -6.42 -0.82
C ALA A 53 11.88 -6.66 -0.44
N ARG A 54 11.58 -6.72 0.87
CA ARG A 54 10.20 -6.86 1.37
C ARG A 54 9.36 -5.61 1.15
N VAL A 55 9.96 -4.43 1.32
CA VAL A 55 9.27 -3.14 1.05
C VAL A 55 8.90 -3.04 -0.42
N VAL A 56 9.82 -3.27 -1.35
CA VAL A 56 9.55 -3.27 -2.80
C VAL A 56 8.43 -4.25 -3.16
N LYS A 57 8.46 -5.47 -2.60
CA LYS A 57 7.40 -6.45 -2.83
C LYS A 57 6.04 -6.01 -2.27
N LEU A 58 6.03 -5.32 -1.14
CA LEU A 58 4.80 -4.74 -0.56
C LEU A 58 4.25 -3.62 -1.44
N GLU A 59 5.09 -2.71 -1.90
CA GLU A 59 4.71 -1.62 -2.80
C GLU A 59 4.10 -2.16 -4.10
N ASP A 60 4.71 -3.16 -4.71
CA ASP A 60 4.17 -3.83 -5.89
C ASP A 60 2.80 -4.48 -5.62
N THR A 61 2.65 -5.09 -4.45
CA THR A 61 1.38 -5.74 -4.06
C THR A 61 0.29 -4.71 -3.83
N VAL A 62 0.60 -3.61 -3.14
CA VAL A 62 -0.33 -2.50 -2.90
C VAL A 62 -0.76 -1.87 -4.23
N ALA A 63 0.18 -1.59 -5.12
CA ALA A 63 -0.12 -1.03 -6.45
C ALA A 63 -1.02 -1.95 -7.28
N LYS A 64 -0.78 -3.27 -7.26
CA LYS A 64 -1.63 -4.26 -7.93
C LYS A 64 -3.04 -4.31 -7.35
N ASN A 65 -3.16 -4.33 -6.02
CA ASN A 65 -4.45 -4.36 -5.35
C ASN A 65 -5.25 -3.08 -5.62
N HIS A 66 -4.62 -1.93 -5.54
CA HIS A 66 -5.24 -0.64 -5.86
C HIS A 66 -5.74 -0.59 -7.31
N LYS A 67 -4.92 -1.00 -8.27
CA LYS A 67 -5.34 -1.13 -9.67
C LYS A 67 -6.54 -2.05 -9.84
N GLN A 68 -6.57 -3.19 -9.14
CA GLN A 68 -7.67 -4.14 -9.21
C GLN A 68 -8.96 -3.55 -8.61
N GLU A 69 -8.84 -2.84 -7.51
CA GLU A 69 -9.95 -2.16 -6.87
C GLU A 69 -10.59 -1.10 -7.77
N LEU A 70 -9.78 -0.22 -8.36
CA LEU A 70 -10.24 0.77 -9.34
C LEU A 70 -10.96 0.11 -10.52
N LYS A 71 -10.41 -0.98 -11.06
CA LYS A 71 -11.03 -1.75 -12.13
C LYS A 71 -12.44 -2.23 -11.76
N ILE A 72 -12.58 -2.84 -10.58
CA ILE A 72 -13.84 -3.41 -10.12
C ILE A 72 -14.89 -2.29 -9.96
N GLN A 73 -14.52 -1.19 -9.30
CA GLN A 73 -15.43 -0.07 -9.05
C GLN A 73 -15.90 0.57 -10.36
N ILE A 74 -14.99 0.88 -11.28
CA ILE A 74 -15.31 1.48 -12.58
C ILE A 74 -16.18 0.54 -13.43
N SER A 75 -15.80 -0.73 -13.54
CA SER A 75 -16.57 -1.68 -14.35
C SER A 75 -17.95 -1.96 -13.79
N ASN A 76 -18.11 -2.05 -12.47
CA ASN A 76 -19.41 -2.21 -11.82
C ASN A 76 -20.30 -0.99 -12.06
N PHE A 77 -19.77 0.21 -11.89
CA PHE A 77 -20.52 1.44 -12.15
C PHE A 77 -20.95 1.56 -13.61
N ALA A 78 -20.06 1.25 -14.56
CA ALA A 78 -20.38 1.22 -15.98
C ALA A 78 -21.46 0.16 -16.32
N SER A 79 -21.40 -1.00 -15.68
CA SER A 79 -22.40 -2.05 -15.81
C SER A 79 -23.75 -1.57 -15.32
N ASP A 80 -23.82 -0.94 -14.16
CA ASP A 80 -25.05 -0.39 -13.60
C ASP A 80 -25.68 0.64 -14.54
N LEU A 81 -24.89 1.54 -15.11
CA LEU A 81 -25.38 2.52 -16.08
C LEU A 81 -25.96 1.86 -17.34
N ARG A 82 -25.31 0.81 -17.87
CA ARG A 82 -25.81 0.05 -19.01
C ARG A 82 -27.13 -0.65 -18.73
N HIS A 83 -27.39 -1.01 -17.47
CA HIS A 83 -28.65 -1.60 -17.00
C HIS A 83 -29.66 -0.55 -16.52
N ASN A 84 -29.41 0.74 -16.78
CA ASN A 84 -30.25 1.85 -16.38
C ASN A 84 -30.53 1.94 -14.87
N VAL A 85 -29.56 1.51 -14.04
CA VAL A 85 -29.62 1.67 -12.58
C VAL A 85 -29.42 3.16 -12.25
N PRO A 86 -30.39 3.81 -11.58
CA PRO A 86 -30.28 5.23 -11.25
C PRO A 86 -29.05 5.52 -10.38
N LYS A 87 -28.32 6.58 -10.70
CA LYS A 87 -27.17 7.05 -9.94
C LYS A 87 -27.36 8.51 -9.54
N SER A 88 -26.98 8.84 -8.30
CA SER A 88 -26.99 10.22 -7.82
C SER A 88 -25.80 11.01 -8.39
N GLU A 89 -25.91 12.34 -8.40
CA GLU A 89 -24.82 13.22 -8.80
C GLU A 89 -23.57 13.01 -7.96
N SER A 90 -23.70 12.82 -6.65
CA SER A 90 -22.58 12.53 -5.76
C SER A 90 -21.85 11.22 -6.11
N GLN A 91 -22.59 10.20 -6.53
CA GLN A 91 -21.99 8.94 -7.00
C GLN A 91 -21.23 9.14 -8.31
N PHE A 92 -21.73 9.96 -9.24
CA PHE A 92 -20.99 10.32 -10.45
C PHE A 92 -19.72 11.08 -10.15
N VAL A 93 -19.78 12.09 -9.28
CA VAL A 93 -18.57 12.86 -8.88
C VAL A 93 -17.51 11.95 -8.28
N ALA A 94 -17.89 11.05 -7.39
CA ALA A 94 -16.96 10.11 -6.76
C ALA A 94 -16.32 9.18 -7.79
N ILE A 95 -17.10 8.57 -8.68
CA ILE A 95 -16.55 7.62 -9.66
C ILE A 95 -15.70 8.31 -10.73
N ILE A 96 -15.98 9.56 -11.09
CA ILE A 96 -15.17 10.33 -12.05
C ILE A 96 -13.76 10.53 -11.52
N GLN A 97 -13.59 10.81 -10.23
CA GLN A 97 -12.26 10.91 -9.62
C GLN A 97 -11.46 9.61 -9.79
N LEU A 98 -12.11 8.46 -9.59
CA LEU A 98 -11.48 7.15 -9.81
C LEU A 98 -11.19 6.88 -11.30
N CYS A 99 -12.06 7.34 -12.20
CA CYS A 99 -11.83 7.27 -13.64
C CYS A 99 -10.62 8.13 -14.06
N ASP A 100 -10.50 9.34 -13.53
CA ASP A 100 -9.38 10.22 -13.81
C ASP A 100 -8.06 9.63 -13.32
N GLU A 101 -8.05 9.08 -12.12
CA GLU A 101 -6.90 8.37 -11.57
C GLU A 101 -6.53 7.17 -12.45
N TYR A 102 -7.50 6.34 -12.84
CA TYR A 102 -7.25 5.17 -13.68
C TYR A 102 -6.74 5.55 -15.07
N LEU A 103 -7.27 6.60 -15.68
CA LEU A 103 -6.86 7.09 -16.99
C LEU A 103 -5.48 7.76 -16.96
N GLY A 104 -5.12 8.38 -15.83
CA GLY A 104 -3.80 8.97 -15.59
C GLY A 104 -2.67 7.95 -15.56
N HIS A 105 -2.98 6.68 -15.26
CA HIS A 105 -2.03 5.60 -15.38
C HIS A 105 -2.04 5.02 -16.80
N GLU A 106 -0.86 4.66 -17.33
CA GLU A 106 -0.72 4.01 -18.66
C GLU A 106 -1.18 2.53 -18.68
N TRP A 107 -2.20 2.21 -17.89
CA TRP A 107 -2.73 0.85 -17.82
C TRP A 107 -3.59 0.53 -19.03
N ASN A 108 -3.14 -0.43 -19.83
CA ASN A 108 -3.91 -0.87 -20.98
C ASN A 108 -4.99 -1.87 -20.57
N SER A 109 -6.29 -1.51 -20.72
CA SER A 109 -7.39 -2.43 -20.42
C SER A 109 -8.74 -1.94 -20.96
N LYS A 110 -9.71 -2.89 -21.04
CA LYS A 110 -11.12 -2.61 -21.33
C LYS A 110 -11.73 -1.55 -20.40
N VAL A 111 -11.23 -1.44 -19.17
CA VAL A 111 -11.72 -0.47 -18.17
C VAL A 111 -11.51 0.98 -18.60
N LYS A 112 -10.56 1.28 -19.49
CA LYS A 112 -10.44 2.62 -20.09
C LYS A 112 -11.70 3.01 -20.85
N LEU A 113 -12.31 2.08 -21.57
CA LEU A 113 -13.57 2.30 -22.29
C LEU A 113 -14.73 2.50 -21.31
N ASP A 114 -14.76 1.75 -20.22
CA ASP A 114 -15.76 1.91 -19.17
C ASP A 114 -15.64 3.27 -18.47
N ALA A 115 -14.41 3.70 -18.15
CA ALA A 115 -14.14 5.02 -17.57
C ALA A 115 -14.56 6.15 -18.50
N GLN A 116 -14.23 6.05 -19.80
CA GLN A 116 -14.65 7.04 -20.79
C GLN A 116 -16.17 7.07 -20.93
N PHE A 117 -16.84 5.92 -21.00
CA PHE A 117 -18.28 5.83 -21.07
C PHE A 117 -18.96 6.51 -19.87
N ILE A 118 -18.48 6.32 -18.65
CA ILE A 118 -19.00 6.98 -17.44
C ILE A 118 -18.90 8.52 -17.56
N LYS A 119 -17.76 9.02 -18.03
CA LYS A 119 -17.52 10.46 -18.20
C LYS A 119 -18.47 11.05 -19.25
N ASP A 120 -18.68 10.34 -20.36
CA ASP A 120 -19.57 10.77 -21.44
C ASP A 120 -21.04 10.82 -20.95
N GLU A 121 -21.50 9.83 -20.16
CA GLU A 121 -22.84 9.82 -19.58
C GLU A 121 -23.04 10.97 -18.57
N TYR A 122 -22.03 11.27 -17.75
CA TYR A 122 -22.11 12.41 -16.83
C TYR A 122 -22.24 13.75 -17.56
N LEU A 123 -21.49 13.95 -18.65
CA LEU A 123 -21.60 15.16 -19.50
C LEU A 123 -22.99 15.30 -20.12
N LYS A 124 -23.61 14.20 -20.54
CA LYS A 124 -24.99 14.21 -21.07
C LYS A 124 -26.01 14.67 -20.02
N ILE A 125 -25.86 14.21 -18.77
CA ILE A 125 -26.72 14.62 -17.65
C ILE A 125 -26.56 16.13 -17.36
N GLY A 126 -25.32 16.61 -17.26
CA GLY A 126 -25.03 18.02 -17.03
C GLY A 126 -25.59 18.93 -18.12
N ASN A 127 -25.54 18.50 -19.38
CA ASN A 127 -26.11 19.24 -20.50
C ASN A 127 -27.65 19.24 -20.48
N LYS A 128 -28.30 18.16 -20.09
CA LYS A 128 -29.78 18.12 -19.91
C LYS A 128 -30.23 19.11 -18.85
N ILE A 129 -29.62 19.14 -17.69
CA ILE A 129 -29.92 20.08 -16.59
C ILE A 129 -29.75 21.53 -17.04
N LYS A 130 -28.75 21.81 -17.85
CA LYS A 130 -28.48 23.17 -18.37
C LYS A 130 -29.56 23.63 -19.38
N ILE A 131 -30.06 22.71 -20.21
CA ILE A 131 -31.10 23.01 -21.19
C ILE A 131 -32.46 23.24 -20.51
N GLU A 132 -32.81 22.47 -19.47
CA GLU A 132 -34.02 22.66 -18.71
C GLU A 132 -34.05 24.00 -17.95
N LYS A 133 -32.89 24.45 -17.41
CA LYS A 133 -32.80 25.76 -16.77
C LYS A 133 -32.90 26.96 -17.71
N ILE A 134 -32.68 26.78 -19.00
CA ILE A 134 -32.80 27.86 -20.01
C ILE A 134 -34.25 27.99 -20.52
N LYS A 135 -35.10 26.98 -20.30
CA LYS A 135 -36.50 26.98 -20.76
C LYS A 135 -37.49 27.57 -19.74
N ILE A 136 -37.00 28.02 -18.59
CA ILE A 136 -37.77 28.75 -17.54
C ILE A 136 -37.49 30.22 -17.67
#